data_cf8fca8ecb519f7cc2331f5afe4b701a
#
_entry.id   cf8fca8ecb519f7cc2331f5afe4b701a
#
_cell.length_a   1.000
_cell.length_b   1.000
_cell.length_c   1.000
_cell.angle_alpha   90.00
_cell.angle_beta   90.00
_cell.angle_gamma   90.00
#
_symmetry.space_group_name_H-M   'P 1'
#
loop_
_entity.id
_entity.type
_entity.pdbx_description
1 polymer ?
#
loop_
_entity_poly.entity_id
_entity_poly.type
_entity_poly.pdbx_seq_one_letter_code
_entity_poly.pdbx_strand_id
1 'polypeptide(L)'
;MDERFSRTAALIGEKSVEKLGKTKIALFGLGGVGSFVAEALIRSGIGSIDIFDNDTVDITNINRQLIATESTVGRLKTEVTAERLKEINPAVLVGEFPVFITPQETEKINFEKYDYIVDAIDNVTAKISICQRARDKNVPIISAMGAGNKLDPTKFEIAPIEKTSVCPLAKVMRLELKKRNITGVKAVFSKEPAINTALGRTPASISFVPSVMGLIIAGEVIKDLIMGKED
;
A
#
# COMPACT_ATOMS: atom_id res chain seq x y z
N MET A 1 22.17 1.94 17.06
CA MET A 1 21.35 1.43 15.94
C MET A 1 20.95 0.00 16.23
N ASP A 2 19.71 -0.41 15.92
CA ASP A 2 19.24 -1.78 16.06
C ASP A 2 19.92 -2.68 15.00
N GLU A 3 20.50 -3.81 15.42
CA GLU A 3 21.23 -4.74 14.53
C GLU A 3 20.37 -5.29 13.38
N ARG A 4 19.04 -5.35 13.58
CA ARG A 4 18.05 -5.72 12.55
C ARG A 4 18.22 -4.92 11.27
N PHE A 5 18.59 -3.65 11.38
CA PHE A 5 18.70 -2.72 10.26
C PHE A 5 20.14 -2.44 9.84
N SER A 6 21.13 -3.20 10.35
CA SER A 6 22.55 -2.98 10.05
C SER A 6 22.85 -3.05 8.54
N ARG A 7 22.27 -4.01 7.82
CA ARG A 7 22.43 -4.12 6.36
C ARG A 7 21.71 -3.02 5.60
N THR A 8 20.54 -2.58 6.10
CA THR A 8 19.82 -1.44 5.55
C THR A 8 20.65 -0.17 5.72
N ALA A 9 21.18 0.06 6.92
CA ALA A 9 22.04 1.21 7.21
C ALA A 9 23.33 1.22 6.38
N ALA A 10 23.92 0.08 6.11
CA ALA A 10 25.07 -0.03 5.22
C ALA A 10 24.77 0.40 3.78
N LEU A 11 23.50 0.26 3.34
CA LEU A 11 23.06 0.62 1.98
C LEU A 11 22.59 2.07 1.87
N ILE A 12 21.80 2.56 2.83
CA ILE A 12 21.14 3.89 2.75
C ILE A 12 21.66 4.90 3.79
N GLY A 13 22.58 4.51 4.65
CA GLY A 13 23.14 5.33 5.74
C GLY A 13 22.33 5.26 7.04
N GLU A 14 23.00 5.43 8.18
CA GLU A 14 22.38 5.39 9.52
C GLU A 14 21.34 6.50 9.70
N LYS A 15 21.63 7.72 9.22
CA LYS A 15 20.68 8.86 9.29
C LYS A 15 19.36 8.56 8.60
N SER A 16 19.39 7.86 7.45
CA SER A 16 18.19 7.44 6.74
C SER A 16 17.39 6.44 7.57
N VAL A 17 18.03 5.46 8.19
CA VAL A 17 17.34 4.50 9.07
C VAL A 17 16.75 5.19 10.29
N GLU A 18 17.43 6.14 10.90
CA GLU A 18 16.89 6.94 12.00
C GLU A 18 15.67 7.76 11.57
N LYS A 19 15.70 8.35 10.36
CA LYS A 19 14.55 9.06 9.77
C LYS A 19 13.37 8.13 9.58
N LEU A 20 13.58 6.96 8.98
CA LEU A 20 12.53 5.95 8.80
C LEU A 20 11.94 5.49 10.14
N GLY A 21 12.76 5.33 11.18
CA GLY A 21 12.33 4.98 12.53
C GLY A 21 11.41 6.02 13.20
N LYS A 22 11.41 7.25 12.72
CA LYS A 22 10.53 8.33 13.19
C LYS A 22 9.31 8.55 12.29
N THR A 23 9.30 7.90 11.13
CA THR A 23 8.25 8.07 10.10
C THR A 23 6.98 7.33 10.49
N LYS A 24 5.83 7.96 10.25
CA LYS A 24 4.50 7.39 10.42
C LYS A 24 3.75 7.30 9.08
N ILE A 25 3.29 6.10 8.73
CA ILE A 25 2.59 5.81 7.49
C ILE A 25 1.14 5.42 7.75
N ALA A 26 0.22 5.85 6.88
CA ALA A 26 -1.11 5.25 6.78
C ALA A 26 -1.15 4.28 5.60
N LEU A 27 -1.54 3.04 5.85
CA LEU A 27 -1.75 2.01 4.83
C LEU A 27 -3.22 1.61 4.79
N PHE A 28 -3.85 1.85 3.66
CA PHE A 28 -5.23 1.49 3.40
C PHE A 28 -5.30 0.23 2.53
N GLY A 29 -5.90 -0.84 3.07
CA GLY A 29 -6.04 -2.15 2.45
C GLY A 29 -4.87 -3.11 2.78
N LEU A 30 -5.23 -4.32 3.24
CA LEU A 30 -4.30 -5.39 3.63
C LEU A 30 -4.46 -6.65 2.78
N GLY A 31 -4.87 -6.47 1.53
CA GLY A 31 -4.98 -7.54 0.54
C GLY A 31 -3.63 -8.03 0.00
N GLY A 32 -3.66 -8.61 -1.21
CA GLY A 32 -2.46 -9.16 -1.87
C GLY A 32 -1.36 -8.14 -2.16
N VAL A 33 -1.68 -6.85 -2.22
CA VAL A 33 -0.71 -5.75 -2.37
C VAL A 33 -0.32 -5.21 -1.00
N GLY A 34 -1.29 -4.75 -0.20
CA GLY A 34 -1.04 -4.04 1.04
C GLY A 34 -0.33 -4.87 2.10
N SER A 35 -0.59 -6.18 2.20
CA SER A 35 0.13 -7.04 3.14
C SER A 35 1.64 -7.11 2.88
N PHE A 36 2.06 -7.09 1.61
CA PHE A 36 3.48 -7.03 1.23
C PHE A 36 4.06 -5.62 1.38
N VAL A 37 3.25 -4.57 1.20
CA VAL A 37 3.67 -3.20 1.54
C VAL A 37 4.01 -3.11 3.02
N ALA A 38 3.09 -3.53 3.91
CA ALA A 38 3.31 -3.50 5.36
C ALA A 38 4.59 -4.22 5.76
N GLU A 39 4.75 -5.45 5.29
CA GLU A 39 5.94 -6.29 5.53
C GLU A 39 7.24 -5.56 5.15
N ALA A 40 7.31 -5.05 3.91
CA ALA A 40 8.51 -4.43 3.37
C ALA A 40 8.86 -3.11 4.07
N LEU A 41 7.86 -2.29 4.42
CA LEU A 41 8.06 -1.04 5.14
C LEU A 41 8.67 -1.28 6.52
N ILE A 42 8.14 -2.24 7.29
CA ILE A 42 8.65 -2.51 8.64
C ILE A 42 10.05 -3.16 8.58
N ARG A 43 10.31 -4.04 7.61
CA ARG A 43 11.64 -4.60 7.37
C ARG A 43 12.68 -3.57 6.93
N SER A 44 12.22 -2.44 6.37
CA SER A 44 13.09 -1.32 5.99
C SER A 44 13.34 -0.32 7.12
N GLY A 45 12.65 -0.46 8.26
CA GLY A 45 12.90 0.36 9.45
C GLY A 45 11.84 1.43 9.72
N ILE A 46 10.66 1.41 9.06
CA ILE A 46 9.54 2.30 9.42
C ILE A 46 9.12 2.05 10.87
N GLY A 47 9.06 3.12 11.66
CA GLY A 47 8.80 3.06 13.10
C GLY A 47 7.33 3.07 13.48
N SER A 48 6.44 3.59 12.64
CA SER A 48 5.00 3.66 12.94
C SER A 48 4.15 3.47 11.69
N ILE A 49 3.08 2.66 11.81
CA ILE A 49 2.12 2.42 10.75
C ILE A 49 0.70 2.30 11.31
N ASP A 50 -0.24 3.04 10.73
CA ASP A 50 -1.66 2.85 10.96
C ASP A 50 -2.22 2.05 9.77
N ILE A 51 -2.85 0.89 10.05
CA ILE A 51 -3.36 -0.04 9.04
C ILE A 51 -4.89 -0.06 9.07
N PHE A 52 -5.50 0.06 7.89
CA PHE A 52 -6.95 0.18 7.70
C PHE A 52 -7.45 -0.93 6.79
N ASP A 53 -8.27 -1.83 7.33
CA ASP A 53 -8.95 -2.89 6.58
C ASP A 53 -10.09 -3.46 7.44
N ASN A 54 -11.28 -3.67 6.87
CA ASN A 54 -12.42 -4.18 7.63
C ASN A 54 -12.62 -5.69 7.48
N ASP A 55 -11.86 -6.35 6.60
CA ASP A 55 -12.06 -7.74 6.28
C ASP A 55 -11.46 -8.68 7.33
N THR A 56 -11.98 -9.89 7.36
CA THR A 56 -11.32 -11.06 7.92
C THR A 56 -10.51 -11.79 6.85
N VAL A 57 -9.58 -12.61 7.28
CA VAL A 57 -8.84 -13.52 6.40
C VAL A 57 -9.80 -14.61 5.90
N ASP A 58 -9.88 -14.78 4.58
CA ASP A 58 -10.67 -15.81 3.93
C ASP A 58 -9.76 -16.88 3.32
N ILE A 59 -10.24 -18.12 3.23
CA ILE A 59 -9.49 -19.24 2.65
C ILE A 59 -9.01 -18.95 1.22
N THR A 60 -9.79 -18.19 0.44
CA THR A 60 -9.46 -17.79 -0.94
C THR A 60 -8.34 -16.73 -1.00
N ASN A 61 -7.93 -16.18 0.14
CA ASN A 61 -6.85 -15.22 0.23
C ASN A 61 -5.46 -15.89 0.28
N ILE A 62 -5.39 -17.16 0.68
CA ILE A 62 -4.13 -17.89 0.91
C ILE A 62 -3.23 -17.89 -0.33
N ASN A 63 -3.82 -17.88 -1.52
CA ASN A 63 -3.06 -17.92 -2.75
C ASN A 63 -2.21 -16.66 -3.02
N ARG A 64 -2.46 -15.52 -2.30
CA ARG A 64 -1.80 -14.24 -2.64
C ARG A 64 -1.62 -13.23 -1.51
N GLN A 65 -2.25 -13.41 -0.37
CA GLN A 65 -2.12 -12.49 0.77
C GLN A 65 -1.14 -13.05 1.78
N LEU A 66 -0.12 -12.28 2.13
CA LEU A 66 1.00 -12.70 2.98
C LEU A 66 0.54 -13.21 4.36
N ILE A 67 -0.50 -12.56 4.91
CA ILE A 67 -1.03 -12.85 6.25
C ILE A 67 -2.04 -14.01 6.26
N ALA A 68 -2.45 -14.49 5.08
CA ALA A 68 -3.45 -15.55 4.96
C ALA A 68 -2.80 -16.92 5.00
N THR A 69 -3.09 -17.67 6.05
CA THR A 69 -2.70 -19.07 6.28
C THR A 69 -3.87 -19.83 6.89
N GLU A 70 -3.82 -21.15 6.90
CA GLU A 70 -4.87 -21.97 7.55
C GLU A 70 -5.17 -21.53 8.99
N SER A 71 -4.13 -21.16 9.74
CA SER A 71 -4.26 -20.74 11.14
C SER A 71 -4.81 -19.33 11.35
N THR A 72 -4.88 -18.51 10.29
CA THR A 72 -5.35 -17.12 10.37
C THR A 72 -6.74 -16.90 9.75
N VAL A 73 -7.30 -17.90 9.07
CA VAL A 73 -8.66 -17.83 8.49
C VAL A 73 -9.70 -17.46 9.57
N GLY A 74 -10.54 -16.48 9.25
CA GLY A 74 -11.59 -15.96 10.15
C GLY A 74 -11.14 -14.84 11.08
N ARG A 75 -9.84 -14.58 11.23
CA ARG A 75 -9.32 -13.47 12.05
C ARG A 75 -9.32 -12.16 11.27
N LEU A 76 -9.40 -11.04 11.97
CA LEU A 76 -9.29 -9.71 11.35
C LEU A 76 -7.93 -9.53 10.67
N LYS A 77 -7.92 -9.01 9.43
CA LYS A 77 -6.66 -8.75 8.71
C LYS A 77 -5.76 -7.76 9.45
N THR A 78 -6.34 -6.75 10.09
CA THR A 78 -5.60 -5.77 10.90
C THR A 78 -4.89 -6.44 12.07
N GLU A 79 -5.58 -7.29 12.82
CA GLU A 79 -5.02 -8.05 13.94
C GLU A 79 -3.83 -8.93 13.51
N VAL A 80 -4.05 -9.78 12.50
CA VAL A 80 -3.01 -10.70 12.01
C VAL A 80 -1.80 -9.94 11.46
N THR A 81 -2.05 -8.83 10.77
CA THR A 81 -0.98 -7.97 10.26
C THR A 81 -0.20 -7.36 11.42
N ALA A 82 -0.87 -6.79 12.41
CA ALA A 82 -0.20 -6.14 13.55
C ALA A 82 0.69 -7.11 14.34
N GLU A 83 0.20 -8.32 14.60
CA GLU A 83 1.01 -9.38 15.24
C GLU A 83 2.28 -9.66 14.43
N ARG A 84 2.13 -9.89 13.13
CA ARG A 84 3.26 -10.16 12.24
C ARG A 84 4.28 -9.03 12.19
N LEU A 85 3.83 -7.78 12.12
CA LEU A 85 4.71 -6.62 12.10
C LEU A 85 5.50 -6.46 13.40
N LYS A 86 4.87 -6.75 14.55
CA LYS A 86 5.52 -6.76 15.88
C LYS A 86 6.55 -7.88 16.02
N GLU A 87 6.35 -9.04 15.36
CA GLU A 87 7.37 -10.10 15.30
C GLU A 87 8.60 -9.70 14.48
N ILE A 88 8.42 -8.88 13.43
CA ILE A 88 9.53 -8.34 12.63
C ILE A 88 10.30 -7.27 13.41
N ASN A 89 9.57 -6.32 13.99
CA ASN A 89 10.13 -5.24 14.80
C ASN A 89 9.28 -5.03 16.06
N PRO A 90 9.68 -5.56 17.22
CA PRO A 90 8.94 -5.38 18.47
C PRO A 90 8.75 -3.93 18.91
N ALA A 91 9.57 -3.00 18.42
CA ALA A 91 9.48 -1.58 18.73
C ALA A 91 8.52 -0.80 17.81
N VAL A 92 7.97 -1.43 16.75
CA VAL A 92 7.06 -0.76 15.83
C VAL A 92 5.75 -0.37 16.50
N LEU A 93 5.29 0.83 16.22
CA LEU A 93 3.96 1.29 16.66
C LEU A 93 2.94 0.99 15.57
N VAL A 94 2.02 0.07 15.84
CA VAL A 94 0.96 -0.32 14.89
C VAL A 94 -0.38 0.15 15.43
N GLY A 95 -1.05 1.04 14.69
CA GLY A 95 -2.45 1.39 14.91
C GLY A 95 -3.36 0.49 14.07
N GLU A 96 -4.31 -0.17 14.67
CA GLU A 96 -5.22 -1.11 14.04
C GLU A 96 -6.59 -0.46 13.86
N PHE A 97 -7.06 -0.34 12.61
CA PHE A 97 -8.34 0.27 12.27
C PHE A 97 -9.18 -0.69 11.43
N PRO A 98 -9.97 -1.57 12.05
CA PRO A 98 -10.83 -2.54 11.36
C PRO A 98 -12.11 -1.84 10.85
N VAL A 99 -11.95 -0.89 9.92
CA VAL A 99 -13.04 -0.05 9.41
C VAL A 99 -13.13 -0.10 7.89
N PHE A 100 -14.36 -0.12 7.37
CA PHE A 100 -14.62 0.02 5.95
C PHE A 100 -14.46 1.48 5.53
N ILE A 101 -13.54 1.74 4.63
CA ILE A 101 -13.24 3.11 4.19
C ILE A 101 -14.30 3.61 3.23
N THR A 102 -15.04 4.61 3.70
CA THR A 102 -15.98 5.43 2.92
C THR A 102 -15.47 6.87 2.86
N PRO A 103 -16.05 7.75 2.01
CA PRO A 103 -15.74 9.18 2.07
C PRO A 103 -15.94 9.78 3.46
N GLN A 104 -17.00 9.39 4.16
CA GLN A 104 -17.30 9.88 5.52
C GLN A 104 -16.26 9.40 6.55
N GLU A 105 -15.81 8.14 6.44
CA GLU A 105 -14.73 7.64 7.32
C GLU A 105 -13.40 8.33 7.01
N THR A 106 -13.11 8.59 5.73
CA THR A 106 -11.90 9.31 5.33
C THR A 106 -11.84 10.71 5.94
N GLU A 107 -12.98 11.40 6.10
CA GLU A 107 -13.06 12.73 6.73
C GLU A 107 -12.70 12.71 8.22
N LYS A 108 -12.96 11.62 8.93
CA LYS A 108 -12.65 11.47 10.36
C LYS A 108 -11.17 11.23 10.62
N ILE A 109 -10.42 10.79 9.61
CA ILE A 109 -9.00 10.48 9.74
C ILE A 109 -8.18 11.77 9.65
N ASN A 110 -7.34 12.02 10.63
CA ASN A 110 -6.37 13.10 10.58
C ASN A 110 -5.18 12.71 9.72
N PHE A 111 -5.17 13.14 8.45
CA PHE A 111 -4.10 12.84 7.50
C PHE A 111 -2.80 13.57 7.82
N GLU A 112 -2.85 14.73 8.46
CA GLU A 112 -1.67 15.56 8.78
C GLU A 112 -0.69 14.89 9.75
N LYS A 113 -1.13 13.84 10.45
CA LYS A 113 -0.26 13.05 11.34
C LYS A 113 0.64 12.04 10.61
N TYR A 114 0.47 11.87 9.29
CA TYR A 114 1.22 10.92 8.50
C TYR A 114 2.23 11.59 7.59
N ASP A 115 3.40 11.00 7.51
CA ASP A 115 4.45 11.41 6.58
C ASP A 115 4.22 10.91 5.17
N TYR A 116 3.45 9.82 5.04
CA TYR A 116 3.12 9.21 3.75
C TYR A 116 1.83 8.39 3.81
N ILE A 117 1.08 8.40 2.71
CA ILE A 117 -0.15 7.61 2.53
C ILE A 117 0.08 6.53 1.48
N VAL A 118 -0.30 5.30 1.80
CA VAL A 118 -0.34 4.20 0.83
C VAL A 118 -1.77 3.73 0.66
N ASP A 119 -2.26 3.81 -0.58
CA ASP A 119 -3.58 3.34 -0.96
C ASP A 119 -3.47 2.03 -1.74
N ALA A 120 -3.83 0.92 -1.10
CA ALA A 120 -3.89 -0.43 -1.66
C ALA A 120 -5.32 -1.04 -1.61
N ILE A 121 -6.36 -0.20 -1.48
CA ILE A 121 -7.76 -0.61 -1.53
C ILE A 121 -8.17 -0.91 -2.98
N ASP A 122 -9.18 -1.73 -3.19
CA ASP A 122 -9.76 -2.02 -4.50
C ASP A 122 -11.01 -1.18 -4.83
N ASN A 123 -11.64 -0.56 -3.83
CA ASN A 123 -12.84 0.27 -3.98
C ASN A 123 -12.51 1.65 -4.56
N VAL A 124 -13.04 1.96 -5.75
CA VAL A 124 -12.78 3.22 -6.47
C VAL A 124 -13.21 4.45 -5.67
N THR A 125 -14.36 4.42 -5.02
CA THR A 125 -14.89 5.56 -4.24
C THR A 125 -13.98 5.89 -3.07
N ALA A 126 -13.53 4.87 -2.34
CA ALA A 126 -12.58 5.01 -1.26
C ALA A 126 -11.23 5.55 -1.76
N LYS A 127 -10.68 5.01 -2.86
CA LYS A 127 -9.43 5.50 -3.47
C LYS A 127 -9.49 6.98 -3.80
N ILE A 128 -10.59 7.43 -4.40
CA ILE A 128 -10.79 8.84 -4.75
C ILE A 128 -10.79 9.71 -3.50
N SER A 129 -11.52 9.32 -2.45
CA SER A 129 -11.59 10.09 -1.21
C SER A 129 -10.25 10.17 -0.49
N ILE A 130 -9.48 9.07 -0.45
CA ILE A 130 -8.12 9.04 0.10
C ILE A 130 -7.20 9.99 -0.69
N CYS A 131 -7.20 9.90 -2.03
CA CYS A 131 -6.39 10.78 -2.88
C CYS A 131 -6.75 12.27 -2.68
N GLN A 132 -8.05 12.58 -2.60
CA GLN A 132 -8.51 13.93 -2.36
C GLN A 132 -8.04 14.45 -1.00
N ARG A 133 -8.22 13.64 0.04
CA ARG A 133 -7.85 14.02 1.41
C ARG A 133 -6.34 14.20 1.56
N ALA A 134 -5.54 13.30 0.98
CA ALA A 134 -4.08 13.42 0.97
C ALA A 134 -3.63 14.72 0.29
N ARG A 135 -4.22 15.07 -0.87
CA ARG A 135 -3.95 16.33 -1.55
C ARG A 135 -4.34 17.54 -0.71
N ASP A 136 -5.56 17.55 -0.13
CA ASP A 136 -6.07 18.69 0.64
C ASP A 136 -5.24 18.97 1.90
N LYS A 137 -4.55 17.94 2.39
CA LYS A 137 -3.65 18.00 3.54
C LYS A 137 -2.15 18.04 3.17
N ASN A 138 -1.83 18.09 1.87
CA ASN A 138 -0.46 18.11 1.35
C ASN A 138 0.40 16.92 1.83
N VAL A 139 -0.20 15.76 2.05
CA VAL A 139 0.51 14.54 2.43
C VAL A 139 0.82 13.74 1.17
N PRO A 140 2.08 13.30 0.96
CA PRO A 140 2.44 12.48 -0.18
C PRO A 140 1.67 11.15 -0.18
N ILE A 141 1.27 10.72 -1.39
CA ILE A 141 0.47 9.51 -1.58
C ILE A 141 0.97 8.69 -2.77
N ILE A 142 0.95 7.36 -2.60
CA ILE A 142 1.07 6.39 -3.69
C ILE A 142 -0.14 5.47 -3.70
N SER A 143 -0.69 5.22 -4.88
CA SER A 143 -1.90 4.43 -5.06
C SER A 143 -1.64 3.22 -5.95
N ALA A 144 -1.98 2.02 -5.46
CA ALA A 144 -1.94 0.78 -6.21
C ALA A 144 -3.09 0.73 -7.23
N MET A 145 -2.78 0.44 -8.49
CA MET A 145 -3.81 0.17 -9.49
C MET A 145 -4.09 -1.35 -9.59
N GLY A 146 -4.70 -1.82 -10.67
CA GLY A 146 -5.10 -3.22 -10.79
C GLY A 146 -3.91 -4.17 -10.94
N ALA A 147 -3.81 -5.16 -10.04
CA ALA A 147 -2.84 -6.25 -10.07
C ALA A 147 -3.45 -7.59 -10.52
N GLY A 148 -4.77 -7.71 -10.60
CA GLY A 148 -5.46 -8.93 -11.02
C GLY A 148 -5.40 -9.18 -12.52
N ASN A 149 -5.67 -10.46 -12.91
CA ASN A 149 -5.69 -10.94 -14.29
C ASN A 149 -4.38 -10.72 -15.05
N LYS A 150 -3.24 -10.96 -14.39
CA LYS A 150 -1.88 -10.73 -14.89
C LYS A 150 -0.93 -11.82 -14.46
N LEU A 151 0.13 -12.03 -15.25
CA LEU A 151 1.17 -13.03 -15.02
C LEU A 151 2.60 -12.45 -15.07
N ASP A 152 2.77 -11.24 -15.59
CA ASP A 152 4.09 -10.63 -15.74
C ASP A 152 4.27 -9.43 -14.80
N PRO A 153 4.85 -9.63 -13.61
CA PRO A 153 5.09 -8.54 -12.66
C PRO A 153 6.18 -7.56 -13.12
N THR A 154 6.98 -7.89 -14.14
CA THR A 154 7.99 -6.97 -14.70
C THR A 154 7.35 -5.83 -15.50
N LYS A 155 6.06 -5.91 -15.80
CA LYS A 155 5.29 -4.87 -16.49
C LYS A 155 4.73 -3.78 -15.55
N PHE A 156 5.03 -3.84 -14.25
CA PHE A 156 4.66 -2.75 -13.34
C PHE A 156 5.55 -1.53 -13.56
N GLU A 157 4.90 -0.37 -13.57
CA GLU A 157 5.54 0.94 -13.67
C GLU A 157 5.01 1.89 -12.61
N ILE A 158 5.82 2.87 -12.26
CA ILE A 158 5.45 3.98 -11.39
C ILE A 158 5.37 5.24 -12.24
N ALA A 159 4.24 5.92 -12.17
CA ALA A 159 4.05 7.21 -12.85
C ALA A 159 2.97 8.04 -12.14
N PRO A 160 2.93 9.37 -12.37
CA PRO A 160 1.74 10.16 -12.06
C PRO A 160 0.51 9.56 -12.75
N ILE A 161 -0.63 9.59 -12.07
CA ILE A 161 -1.88 8.95 -12.56
C ILE A 161 -2.24 9.39 -13.99
N GLU A 162 -1.94 10.62 -14.37
CA GLU A 162 -2.22 11.18 -15.69
C GLU A 162 -1.43 10.47 -16.81
N LYS A 163 -0.27 9.90 -16.48
CA LYS A 163 0.63 9.23 -17.43
C LYS A 163 0.42 7.71 -17.49
N THR A 164 -0.54 7.18 -16.72
CA THR A 164 -0.83 5.74 -16.73
C THR A 164 -1.51 5.29 -18.03
N SER A 165 -1.36 4.03 -18.38
CA SER A 165 -1.95 3.44 -19.59
C SER A 165 -2.45 2.01 -19.32
N VAL A 166 -3.12 1.39 -20.28
CA VAL A 166 -3.57 -0.02 -20.30
C VAL A 166 -4.51 -0.41 -19.17
N CYS A 167 -4.17 -0.14 -17.91
CA CYS A 167 -4.92 -0.59 -16.73
C CYS A 167 -6.33 0.04 -16.66
N PRO A 168 -7.44 -0.76 -16.63
CA PRO A 168 -8.80 -0.23 -16.56
C PRO A 168 -9.07 0.59 -15.28
N LEU A 169 -8.57 0.13 -14.12
CA LEU A 169 -8.73 0.85 -12.86
C LEU A 169 -8.02 2.21 -12.93
N ALA A 170 -6.80 2.26 -13.45
CA ALA A 170 -6.07 3.52 -13.63
C ALA A 170 -6.82 4.48 -14.58
N LYS A 171 -7.49 3.97 -15.61
CA LYS A 171 -8.34 4.79 -16.50
C LYS A 171 -9.47 5.46 -15.73
N VAL A 172 -10.18 4.72 -14.89
CA VAL A 172 -11.27 5.26 -14.05
C VAL A 172 -10.72 6.29 -13.08
N MET A 173 -9.67 5.95 -12.33
CA MET A 173 -9.04 6.87 -11.37
C MET A 173 -8.57 8.17 -12.03
N ARG A 174 -7.91 8.09 -13.17
CA ARG A 174 -7.45 9.25 -13.96
C ARG A 174 -8.60 10.18 -14.33
N LEU A 175 -9.73 9.64 -14.78
CA LEU A 175 -10.90 10.43 -15.15
C LEU A 175 -11.55 11.09 -13.93
N GLU A 176 -11.71 10.34 -12.84
CA GLU A 176 -12.38 10.83 -11.65
C GLU A 176 -11.53 11.86 -10.87
N LEU A 177 -10.21 11.67 -10.80
CA LEU A 177 -9.30 12.62 -10.19
C LEU A 177 -9.20 13.92 -11.02
N LYS A 178 -9.19 13.81 -12.37
CA LYS A 178 -9.20 14.98 -13.27
C LYS A 178 -10.45 15.83 -13.07
N LYS A 179 -11.65 15.24 -12.92
CA LYS A 179 -12.90 15.98 -12.63
C LYS A 179 -12.83 16.80 -11.34
N ARG A 180 -11.98 16.38 -10.40
CA ARG A 180 -11.78 17.01 -9.08
C ARG A 180 -10.56 17.92 -9.03
N ASN A 181 -9.91 18.16 -10.17
CA ASN A 181 -8.65 18.90 -10.27
C ASN A 181 -7.52 18.34 -9.37
N ILE A 182 -7.50 17.01 -9.19
CA ILE A 182 -6.46 16.30 -8.46
C ILE A 182 -5.45 15.76 -9.47
N THR A 183 -4.20 16.19 -9.34
CA THR A 183 -3.09 15.83 -10.23
C THR A 183 -1.89 15.33 -9.45
N GLY A 184 -0.96 14.66 -10.12
CA GLY A 184 0.32 14.25 -9.55
C GLY A 184 0.25 13.07 -8.58
N VAL A 185 -0.91 12.43 -8.41
CA VAL A 185 -1.01 11.22 -7.57
C VAL A 185 -0.10 10.14 -8.16
N LYS A 186 0.90 9.72 -7.39
CA LYS A 186 1.80 8.64 -7.78
C LYS A 186 1.04 7.32 -7.83
N ALA A 187 1.13 6.59 -8.94
CA ALA A 187 0.41 5.34 -9.15
C ALA A 187 1.35 4.22 -9.57
N VAL A 188 1.13 3.02 -9.03
CA VAL A 188 1.77 1.79 -9.52
C VAL A 188 0.74 1.03 -10.35
N PHE A 189 1.05 0.79 -11.60
CA PHE A 189 0.14 0.16 -12.57
C PHE A 189 0.92 -0.79 -13.49
N SER A 190 0.21 -1.71 -14.14
CA SER A 190 0.84 -2.62 -15.10
C SER A 190 0.51 -2.23 -16.53
N LYS A 191 1.49 -2.35 -17.42
CA LYS A 191 1.33 -2.29 -18.87
C LYS A 191 0.92 -3.62 -19.49
N GLU A 192 0.82 -4.68 -18.71
CA GLU A 192 0.29 -5.95 -19.18
C GLU A 192 -1.23 -5.83 -19.39
N PRO A 193 -1.77 -6.21 -20.57
CA PRO A 193 -3.19 -6.33 -20.77
C PRO A 193 -3.79 -7.39 -19.83
N ALA A 194 -5.00 -7.14 -19.33
CA ALA A 194 -5.67 -8.11 -18.48
C ALA A 194 -6.02 -9.39 -19.27
N ILE A 195 -5.73 -10.53 -18.68
CA ILE A 195 -6.09 -11.84 -19.23
C ILE A 195 -7.58 -12.08 -18.95
N ASN A 196 -8.32 -12.53 -19.97
CA ASN A 196 -9.71 -12.95 -19.78
C ASN A 196 -9.76 -14.26 -19.00
N THR A 197 -10.53 -14.30 -17.94
CA THR A 197 -10.66 -15.48 -17.08
C THR A 197 -12.10 -15.98 -17.03
N ALA A 198 -12.28 -17.23 -16.62
CA ALA A 198 -13.60 -17.83 -16.44
C ALA A 198 -14.39 -17.21 -15.26
N LEU A 199 -13.74 -16.43 -14.39
CA LEU A 199 -14.36 -15.79 -13.23
C LEU A 199 -15.16 -14.52 -13.56
N GLY A 200 -15.27 -14.17 -14.85
CA GLY A 200 -16.04 -13.03 -15.31
C GLY A 200 -15.52 -11.71 -14.75
N ARG A 201 -16.32 -11.04 -13.90
CA ARG A 201 -15.96 -9.74 -13.32
C ARG A 201 -15.03 -9.84 -12.10
N THR A 202 -14.93 -11.01 -11.47
CA THR A 202 -14.02 -11.22 -10.34
C THR A 202 -12.59 -11.35 -10.85
N PRO A 203 -11.65 -10.49 -10.41
CA PRO A 203 -10.26 -10.59 -10.86
C PRO A 203 -9.63 -11.90 -10.36
N ALA A 204 -9.05 -12.68 -11.27
CA ALA A 204 -8.17 -13.78 -10.92
C ALA A 204 -6.82 -13.23 -10.45
N SER A 205 -6.12 -13.99 -9.63
CA SER A 205 -4.82 -13.58 -9.10
C SER A 205 -3.91 -14.78 -8.82
N ILE A 206 -2.62 -14.50 -8.82
CA ILE A 206 -1.57 -15.45 -8.47
C ILE A 206 -0.59 -14.77 -7.51
N SER A 207 0.11 -15.54 -6.69
CA SER A 207 0.88 -15.04 -5.54
C SER A 207 1.91 -13.95 -5.88
N PHE A 208 2.66 -14.13 -6.96
CA PHE A 208 3.84 -13.29 -7.28
C PHE A 208 3.50 -11.96 -7.97
N VAL A 209 2.27 -11.74 -8.45
CA VAL A 209 1.93 -10.48 -9.16
C VAL A 209 1.57 -9.38 -8.16
N PRO A 210 0.53 -9.52 -7.29
CA PRO A 210 0.20 -8.47 -6.34
C PRO A 210 1.31 -8.25 -5.30
N SER A 211 2.05 -9.30 -4.93
CA SER A 211 3.17 -9.19 -3.99
C SER A 211 4.29 -8.30 -4.52
N VAL A 212 4.67 -8.48 -5.79
CA VAL A 212 5.70 -7.63 -6.43
C VAL A 212 5.23 -6.18 -6.53
N MET A 213 3.94 -5.92 -6.85
CA MET A 213 3.40 -4.56 -6.78
C MET A 213 3.55 -3.95 -5.38
N GLY A 214 3.27 -4.73 -4.34
CA GLY A 214 3.43 -4.29 -2.94
C GLY A 214 4.88 -3.93 -2.60
N LEU A 215 5.83 -4.76 -3.03
CA LEU A 215 7.27 -4.50 -2.84
C LEU A 215 7.75 -3.26 -3.61
N ILE A 216 7.26 -3.05 -4.83
CA ILE A 216 7.55 -1.85 -5.63
C ILE A 216 7.04 -0.59 -4.92
N ILE A 217 5.80 -0.62 -4.40
CA ILE A 217 5.22 0.48 -3.64
C ILE A 217 6.07 0.81 -2.41
N ALA A 218 6.39 -0.20 -1.60
CA ALA A 218 7.21 0.01 -0.41
C ALA A 218 8.59 0.59 -0.75
N GLY A 219 9.24 0.07 -1.79
CA GLY A 219 10.52 0.59 -2.26
C GLY A 219 10.44 2.05 -2.70
N GLU A 220 9.36 2.45 -3.37
CA GLU A 220 9.16 3.84 -3.78
C GLU A 220 8.89 4.75 -2.60
N VAL A 221 8.06 4.33 -1.63
CA VAL A 221 7.83 5.07 -0.38
C VAL A 221 9.15 5.31 0.37
N ILE A 222 9.97 4.28 0.54
CA ILE A 222 11.27 4.42 1.20
C ILE A 222 12.17 5.41 0.47
N LYS A 223 12.26 5.32 -0.87
CA LYS A 223 13.06 6.26 -1.68
C LYS A 223 12.57 7.70 -1.53
N ASP A 224 11.26 7.93 -1.60
CA ASP A 224 10.69 9.27 -1.42
C ASP A 224 11.02 9.84 -0.04
N LEU A 225 10.94 9.02 1.01
CA LEU A 225 11.22 9.45 2.37
C LEU A 225 12.70 9.78 2.61
N ILE A 226 13.63 9.00 2.04
CA ILE A 226 15.06 9.23 2.24
C ILE A 226 15.65 10.29 1.29
N MET A 227 15.10 10.42 0.07
CA MET A 227 15.53 11.36 -0.97
C MET A 227 14.75 12.68 -0.94
N GLY A 228 13.62 12.76 -0.22
CA GLY A 228 12.84 13.97 -0.04
C GLY A 228 13.69 15.05 0.59
N LYS A 229 13.63 16.29 0.03
CA LYS A 229 14.46 17.46 0.31
C LYS A 229 14.97 17.48 1.74
N GLU A 230 16.32 17.46 1.87
CA GLU A 230 16.97 18.07 3.02
C GLU A 230 16.59 19.55 2.96
N ASP A 231 15.83 20.03 3.96
CA ASP A 231 15.55 21.45 4.17
C ASP A 231 16.85 22.20 4.52
#